data_2a823e5b21b4cb2be3a6f06e0292515e
#
_entry.id   2a823e5b21b4cb2be3a6f06e0292515e
#
_cell.length_a   1.000
_cell.length_b   1.000
_cell.length_c   1.000
_cell.angle_alpha   90.00
_cell.angle_beta   90.00
_cell.angle_gamma   90.00
#
_symmetry.space_group_name_H-M   'P 1'
#
loop_
_entity.id
_entity.type
_entity.pdbx_description
1 polymer ?
#
loop_
_entity_poly.entity_id
_entity_poly.type
_entity_poly.pdbx_seq_one_letter_code
_entity_poly.pdbx_strand_id
1 'polypeptide(L)'
;YSYRDPRLAETFNDFEASVQWLFNTEQKPHQLEEAILGLIAGMDKPGSPAGEAITACYALLHARTPAFRKQLRSRLLAVSLEDLQRVAVQYLLEQKPTKAVVAPMAKRDTLIELGFSIQQVQ
;
A
#
# COMPACT_ATOMS: atom_id res chain seq x y z
N TYR A 1 -5.75 -1.11 3.01
CA TYR A 1 -7.19 -1.44 2.94
C TYR A 1 -7.55 -2.45 4.03
N SER A 2 -8.84 -2.47 4.44
CA SER A 2 -9.38 -3.43 5.38
C SER A 2 -10.46 -4.30 4.70
N TYR A 3 -10.60 -5.56 5.11
CA TYR A 3 -11.56 -6.50 4.58
C TYR A 3 -12.32 -7.17 5.73
N ARG A 4 -13.66 -7.25 5.60
CA ARG A 4 -14.56 -7.77 6.64
C ARG A 4 -14.42 -7.05 7.99
N ASP A 5 -14.23 -5.74 7.93
CA ASP A 5 -14.04 -4.92 9.11
C ASP A 5 -15.39 -4.45 9.68
N PRO A 6 -15.73 -4.75 10.92
CA PRO A 6 -16.96 -4.29 11.54
C PRO A 6 -16.88 -2.83 12.02
N ARG A 7 -15.65 -2.25 12.16
CA ARG A 7 -15.39 -0.93 12.74
C ARG A 7 -15.07 0.08 11.65
N LEU A 8 -16.07 0.68 11.03
CA LEU A 8 -15.86 1.58 9.90
C LEU A 8 -15.11 2.88 10.27
N ALA A 9 -15.62 3.62 11.24
CA ALA A 9 -15.05 4.92 11.61
C ALA A 9 -13.66 4.77 12.25
N GLU A 10 -13.54 3.86 13.20
CA GLU A 10 -12.28 3.59 13.90
C GLU A 10 -11.19 3.11 12.95
N THR A 11 -11.53 2.30 11.95
CA THR A 11 -10.57 1.82 10.97
C THR A 11 -9.99 2.94 10.12
N PHE A 12 -10.80 3.95 9.76
CA PHE A 12 -10.25 5.13 9.09
C PHE A 12 -9.32 5.92 9.99
N ASN A 13 -9.66 6.06 11.27
CA ASN A 13 -8.79 6.70 12.25
C ASN A 13 -7.49 5.91 12.45
N ASP A 14 -7.56 4.56 12.48
CA ASP A 14 -6.39 3.69 12.58
C ASP A 14 -5.44 3.87 11.37
N PHE A 15 -5.96 4.04 10.15
CA PHE A 15 -5.15 4.35 8.98
C PHE A 15 -4.45 5.70 9.10
N GLU A 16 -5.16 6.75 9.54
CA GLU A 16 -4.57 8.08 9.76
C GLU A 16 -3.53 8.03 10.90
N ALA A 17 -3.83 7.35 12.00
CA ALA A 17 -2.91 7.16 13.12
C ALA A 17 -1.64 6.39 12.72
N SER A 18 -1.76 5.41 11.81
CA SER A 18 -0.60 4.64 11.30
C SER A 18 0.39 5.52 10.55
N VAL A 19 -0.11 6.49 9.77
CA VAL A 19 0.76 7.47 9.09
C VAL A 19 1.42 8.39 10.11
N GLN A 20 0.68 8.89 11.09
CA GLN A 20 1.23 9.73 12.15
C GLN A 20 2.26 8.98 13.01
N TRP A 21 2.03 7.69 13.27
CA TRP A 21 2.97 6.85 14.00
C TRP A 21 4.34 6.78 13.32
N LEU A 22 4.37 6.70 11.98
CA LEU A 22 5.62 6.68 11.21
C LEU A 22 6.51 7.91 11.47
N PHE A 23 5.89 9.06 11.80
CA PHE A 23 6.60 10.30 12.12
C PHE A 23 6.94 10.46 13.58
N ASN A 24 5.99 10.10 14.45
CA ASN A 24 6.08 10.39 15.88
C ASN A 24 6.87 9.33 16.64
N THR A 25 7.20 8.20 15.99
CA THR A 25 7.93 7.09 16.60
C THR A 25 9.28 6.94 15.93
N GLU A 26 10.33 6.83 16.74
CA GLU A 26 11.67 6.53 16.24
C GLU A 26 11.69 5.16 15.55
N GLN A 27 11.93 5.17 14.25
CA GLN A 27 12.00 3.95 13.45
C GLN A 27 13.40 3.34 13.55
N LYS A 28 13.46 2.05 13.85
CA LYS A 28 14.73 1.34 13.97
C LYS A 28 15.22 0.89 12.60
N PRO A 29 16.53 1.04 12.29
CA PRO A 29 17.09 0.65 10.98
C PRO A 29 16.78 -0.80 10.59
N HIS A 30 16.78 -1.75 11.54
CA HIS A 30 16.50 -3.15 11.24
C HIS A 30 15.06 -3.38 10.75
N GLN A 31 14.08 -2.56 11.17
CA GLN A 31 12.68 -2.66 10.70
C GLN A 31 12.58 -2.28 9.22
N LEU A 32 13.34 -1.27 8.78
CA LEU A 32 13.43 -0.93 7.36
C LEU A 32 14.10 -2.04 6.57
N GLU A 33 15.21 -2.59 7.09
CA GLU A 33 15.92 -3.71 6.46
C GLU A 33 15.01 -4.94 6.28
N GLU A 34 14.28 -5.34 7.32
CA GLU A 34 13.30 -6.44 7.25
C GLU A 34 12.21 -6.17 6.21
N ALA A 35 11.70 -4.95 6.14
CA ALA A 35 10.68 -4.58 5.15
C ALA A 35 11.25 -4.65 3.71
N ILE A 36 12.46 -4.14 3.49
CA ILE A 36 13.15 -4.22 2.19
C ILE A 36 13.40 -5.68 1.80
N LEU A 37 13.92 -6.49 2.71
CA LEU A 37 14.17 -7.92 2.46
C LEU A 37 12.87 -8.66 2.14
N GLY A 38 11.77 -8.36 2.82
CA GLY A 38 10.45 -8.91 2.52
C GLY A 38 9.96 -8.57 1.10
N LEU A 39 10.15 -7.33 0.65
CA LEU A 39 9.83 -6.91 -0.72
C LEU A 39 10.70 -7.62 -1.76
N ILE A 40 12.01 -7.71 -1.51
CA ILE A 40 12.95 -8.40 -2.40
C ILE A 40 12.61 -9.90 -2.49
N ALA A 41 12.34 -10.56 -1.37
CA ALA A 41 11.92 -11.96 -1.34
C ALA A 41 10.65 -12.19 -2.15
N GLY A 42 9.67 -11.26 -2.07
CA GLY A 42 8.46 -11.30 -2.91
C GLY A 42 8.76 -11.18 -4.41
N MET A 43 9.74 -10.34 -4.79
CA MET A 43 10.17 -10.18 -6.19
C MET A 43 10.91 -11.40 -6.73
N ASP A 44 11.63 -12.12 -5.87
CA ASP A 44 12.48 -13.27 -6.22
C ASP A 44 11.73 -14.61 -6.06
N LYS A 45 10.50 -14.60 -5.55
CA LYS A 45 9.70 -15.82 -5.37
C LYS A 45 9.47 -16.49 -6.73
N PRO A 46 9.91 -17.75 -6.91
CA PRO A 46 9.71 -18.47 -8.15
C PRO A 46 8.22 -18.76 -8.37
N GLY A 47 7.76 -18.56 -9.60
CA GLY A 47 6.43 -18.92 -10.05
C GLY A 47 6.39 -20.33 -10.67
N SER A 48 5.18 -20.78 -11.04
CA SER A 48 5.07 -21.94 -11.94
C SER A 48 5.58 -21.57 -13.34
N PRO A 49 6.04 -22.52 -14.18
CA PRO A 49 6.49 -22.23 -15.54
C PRO A 49 5.47 -21.44 -16.37
N ALA A 50 4.18 -21.76 -16.25
CA ALA A 50 3.11 -21.01 -16.91
C ALA A 50 2.94 -19.59 -16.33
N GLY A 51 3.03 -19.45 -15.01
CA GLY A 51 2.97 -18.15 -14.33
C GLY A 51 4.13 -17.25 -14.72
N GLU A 52 5.34 -17.78 -14.81
CA GLU A 52 6.52 -17.05 -15.27
C GLU A 52 6.36 -16.57 -16.73
N ALA A 53 5.85 -17.40 -17.61
CA ALA A 53 5.59 -17.03 -19.01
C ALA A 53 4.57 -15.88 -19.10
N ILE A 54 3.48 -15.95 -18.36
CA ILE A 54 2.46 -14.90 -18.30
C ILE A 54 3.07 -13.60 -17.73
N THR A 55 3.83 -13.70 -16.64
CA THR A 55 4.50 -12.56 -16.01
C THR A 55 5.49 -11.91 -16.97
N ALA A 56 6.26 -12.69 -17.71
CA ALA A 56 7.19 -12.19 -18.72
C ALA A 56 6.46 -11.46 -19.86
N CYS A 57 5.33 -12.01 -20.33
CA CYS A 57 4.50 -11.38 -21.35
C CYS A 57 4.00 -10.01 -20.90
N TYR A 58 3.40 -9.92 -19.70
CA TYR A 58 2.94 -8.65 -19.14
C TYR A 58 4.10 -7.68 -18.88
N ALA A 59 5.25 -8.18 -18.44
CA ALA A 59 6.43 -7.35 -18.25
C ALA A 59 6.88 -6.68 -19.56
N LEU A 60 6.87 -7.41 -20.66
CA LEU A 60 7.17 -6.86 -21.99
C LEU A 60 6.13 -5.81 -22.42
N LEU A 61 4.84 -6.10 -22.26
CA LEU A 61 3.76 -5.17 -22.61
C LEU A 61 3.86 -3.84 -21.85
N HIS A 62 4.35 -3.87 -20.62
CA HIS A 62 4.50 -2.70 -19.77
C HIS A 62 5.94 -2.15 -19.71
N ALA A 63 6.80 -2.52 -20.64
CA ALA A 63 8.22 -2.12 -20.69
C ALA A 63 9.01 -2.40 -19.40
N ARG A 64 8.58 -3.36 -18.58
CA ARG A 64 9.26 -3.80 -17.35
C ARG A 64 10.36 -4.80 -17.68
N THR A 65 11.37 -4.33 -18.38
CA THR A 65 12.51 -5.14 -18.81
C THR A 65 13.29 -5.75 -17.64
N PRO A 66 14.15 -6.77 -17.86
CA PRO A 66 15.07 -7.26 -16.85
C PRO A 66 15.99 -6.15 -16.29
N ALA A 67 16.42 -5.21 -17.13
CA ALA A 67 17.19 -4.05 -16.72
C ALA A 67 16.39 -3.16 -15.74
N PHE A 68 15.12 -2.90 -16.02
CA PHE A 68 14.22 -2.17 -15.11
C PHE A 68 14.08 -2.89 -13.76
N ARG A 69 13.89 -4.23 -13.77
CA ARG A 69 13.81 -5.01 -12.51
C ARG A 69 15.10 -4.91 -11.70
N LYS A 70 16.25 -5.02 -12.36
CA LYS A 70 17.57 -4.85 -11.70
C LYS A 70 17.72 -3.47 -11.09
N GLN A 71 17.34 -2.42 -11.83
CA GLN A 71 17.38 -1.05 -11.32
C GLN A 71 16.43 -0.84 -10.14
N LEU A 72 15.20 -1.34 -10.22
CA LEU A 72 14.23 -1.27 -9.13
C LEU A 72 14.78 -1.94 -7.87
N ARG A 73 15.35 -3.15 -7.99
CA ARG A 73 15.98 -3.86 -6.89
C ARG A 73 17.11 -3.03 -6.25
N SER A 74 17.99 -2.46 -7.06
CA SER A 74 19.09 -1.61 -6.56
C SER A 74 18.56 -0.38 -5.81
N ARG A 75 17.48 0.23 -6.32
CA ARG A 75 16.85 1.39 -5.67
C ARG A 75 16.17 0.99 -4.36
N LEU A 76 15.51 -0.16 -4.29
CA LEU A 76 14.91 -0.66 -3.04
C LEU A 76 15.95 -0.89 -1.97
N LEU A 77 17.11 -1.47 -2.32
CA LEU A 77 18.21 -1.70 -1.38
C LEU A 77 18.87 -0.39 -0.89
N ALA A 78 18.69 0.70 -1.60
CA ALA A 78 19.25 2.01 -1.27
C ALA A 78 18.26 2.93 -0.51
N VAL A 79 17.02 2.46 -0.24
CA VAL A 79 16.01 3.27 0.48
C VAL A 79 16.46 3.50 1.92
N SER A 80 16.37 4.75 2.36
CA SER A 80 16.67 5.17 3.73
C SER A 80 15.40 5.51 4.52
N LEU A 81 15.53 5.67 5.84
CA LEU A 81 14.43 6.15 6.69
C LEU A 81 14.03 7.59 6.31
N GLU A 82 14.98 8.43 5.94
CA GLU A 82 14.72 9.78 5.46
C GLU A 82 13.89 9.79 4.16
N ASP A 83 14.14 8.84 3.26
CA ASP A 83 13.33 8.68 2.05
C ASP A 83 11.88 8.31 2.39
N LEU A 84 11.67 7.41 3.35
CA LEU A 84 10.33 7.05 3.82
C LEU A 84 9.62 8.27 4.42
N GLN A 85 10.28 9.02 5.28
CA GLN A 85 9.72 10.22 5.89
C GLN A 85 9.36 11.27 4.84
N ARG A 86 10.28 11.57 3.94
CA ARG A 86 10.06 12.53 2.84
C ARG A 86 8.84 12.16 1.99
N VAL A 87 8.75 10.89 1.56
CA VAL A 87 7.64 10.39 0.74
C VAL A 87 6.32 10.43 1.52
N ALA A 88 6.34 10.05 2.78
CA ALA A 88 5.14 10.05 3.61
C ALA A 88 4.64 11.49 3.87
N VAL A 89 5.51 12.48 4.09
CA VAL A 89 5.11 13.90 4.15
C VAL A 89 4.46 14.30 2.83
N GLN A 90 5.16 14.13 1.74
CA GLN A 90 4.76 14.63 0.42
C GLN A 90 3.45 14.03 -0.09
N TYR A 91 3.20 12.75 0.16
CA TYR A 91 2.10 12.01 -0.46
C TYR A 91 1.00 11.55 0.48
N LEU A 92 1.26 11.50 1.79
CA LEU A 92 0.29 10.98 2.76
C LEU A 92 -0.20 12.05 3.74
N LEU A 93 0.69 12.89 4.29
CA LEU A 93 0.30 13.88 5.29
C LEU A 93 -0.26 15.17 4.68
N GLU A 94 0.34 15.65 3.59
CA GLU A 94 -0.07 16.91 2.96
C GLU A 94 -1.29 16.73 2.02
N GLN A 95 -1.68 15.49 1.75
CA GLN A 95 -2.77 15.17 0.84
C GLN A 95 -4.03 14.74 1.58
N LYS A 96 -5.17 15.27 1.13
CA LYS A 96 -6.46 14.81 1.65
C LYS A 96 -6.76 13.41 1.10
N PRO A 97 -6.98 12.39 1.95
CA PRO A 97 -7.23 11.04 1.49
C PRO A 97 -8.59 10.91 0.79
N THR A 98 -8.64 10.13 -0.27
CA THR A 98 -9.90 9.64 -0.84
C THR A 98 -10.29 8.35 -0.13
N LYS A 99 -11.54 8.28 0.34
CA LYS A 99 -12.07 7.13 1.07
C LYS A 99 -13.18 6.48 0.25
N ALA A 100 -13.14 5.16 0.12
CA ALA A 100 -14.19 4.37 -0.53
C ALA A 100 -14.51 3.14 0.32
N VAL A 101 -15.81 2.80 0.40
CA VAL A 101 -16.31 1.68 1.22
C VAL A 101 -17.31 0.88 0.42
N VAL A 102 -17.20 -0.44 0.49
CA VAL A 102 -18.25 -1.37 0.09
C VAL A 102 -18.80 -2.02 1.36
N ALA A 103 -20.09 -1.83 1.62
CA ALA A 103 -20.73 -2.29 2.84
C ALA A 103 -22.19 -2.74 2.58
N PRO A 104 -22.76 -3.59 3.46
CA PRO A 104 -24.15 -3.97 3.36
C PRO A 104 -25.08 -2.77 3.62
N MET A 105 -26.30 -2.81 3.06
CA MET A 105 -27.30 -1.75 3.20
C MET A 105 -27.60 -1.37 4.65
N ALA A 106 -27.49 -2.30 5.59
CA ALA A 106 -27.66 -2.04 7.01
C ALA A 106 -26.70 -0.99 7.60
N LYS A 107 -25.57 -0.70 6.90
CA LYS A 107 -24.60 0.33 7.28
C LYS A 107 -24.80 1.67 6.58
N ARG A 108 -25.86 1.81 5.79
CA ARG A 108 -26.13 3.00 4.97
C ARG A 108 -26.13 4.29 5.79
N ASP A 109 -26.89 4.32 6.88
CA ASP A 109 -27.05 5.53 7.69
C ASP A 109 -25.74 5.91 8.40
N THR A 110 -25.02 4.94 8.92
CA THR A 110 -23.66 5.16 9.48
C THR A 110 -22.70 5.78 8.45
N LEU A 111 -22.75 5.31 7.19
CA LEU A 111 -21.89 5.87 6.14
C LEU A 111 -22.29 7.29 5.75
N ILE A 112 -23.60 7.63 5.75
CA ILE A 112 -24.07 8.99 5.53
C ILE A 112 -23.58 9.92 6.66
N GLU A 113 -23.70 9.50 7.92
CA GLU A 113 -23.18 10.25 9.07
C GLU A 113 -21.67 10.50 8.99
N LEU A 114 -20.92 9.54 8.42
CA LEU A 114 -19.48 9.67 8.14
C LEU A 114 -19.15 10.52 6.90
N GLY A 115 -20.17 11.06 6.21
CA GLY A 115 -20.01 11.97 5.07
C GLY A 115 -19.77 11.28 3.72
N PHE A 116 -20.12 9.99 3.58
CA PHE A 116 -20.01 9.28 2.31
C PHE A 116 -21.20 9.52 1.40
N SER A 117 -20.93 9.69 0.10
CA SER A 117 -21.95 9.62 -0.95
C SER A 117 -22.27 8.15 -1.23
N ILE A 118 -23.54 7.79 -1.23
CA ILE A 118 -23.98 6.40 -1.40
C ILE A 118 -24.34 6.13 -2.86
N GLN A 119 -23.75 5.08 -3.43
CA GLN A 119 -24.16 4.51 -4.71
C GLN A 119 -24.54 3.05 -4.48
N GLN A 120 -25.73 2.68 -4.96
CA GLN A 120 -26.17 1.30 -4.91
C GLN A 120 -25.61 0.54 -6.10
N VAL A 121 -24.84 -0.52 -5.83
CA VAL A 121 -24.36 -1.44 -6.88
C VAL A 121 -25.41 -2.52 -7.05
N GLN A 122 -25.89 -2.68 -8.27
CA GLN A 122 -26.83 -3.76 -8.66
C GLN A 122 -26.08 -5.04 -8.92
#